data_4577887d487cf7a6842417abeec222f3
#
_entry.id   4577887d487cf7a6842417abeec222f3
#
_cell.length_a   1.000
_cell.length_b   1.000
_cell.length_c   1.000
_cell.angle_alpha   90.00
_cell.angle_beta   90.00
_cell.angle_gamma   90.00
#
_symmetry.space_group_name_H-M   'P 1'
#
loop_
_entity.id
_entity.type
_entity.pdbx_description
1 polymer ?
#
loop_
_entity_poly.entity_id
_entity_poly.type
_entity_poly.pdbx_seq_one_letter_code
_entity_poly.pdbx_strand_id
1 'polypeptide(L)'
;ADRCGRKTDSRTGDRRGRRSSRRDRKEGSRLNAHTKAILDQLDAHYGREYICYLNHENAWQLLIATMLSAQCTDARVNIVTKDLFVKYPSVEAFAEADLKELEQDIRPTGFYHNKAKNIIACCQRLMALHGGEVPSGLEELTALPGVGRKTANVIRGNIFHEPSVVVDTHVKRISKKLGLTKEDDPEKVEYELMKVLPKDHWILYNIQIITLGRTICKAPTPKCGECFLTGWCKDYQSRQKKESRKKK
;
A
#
# COMPACT_ATOMS: atom_id res chain seq x y z
N ALA A 1 -1.94 72.21 -35.55
CA ALA A 1 -2.91 72.35 -34.48
C ALA A 1 -2.89 71.11 -33.62
N ASP A 2 -2.19 71.18 -32.64
CA ASP A 2 -2.46 71.30 -31.21
C ASP A 2 -2.86 70.02 -30.49
N ARG A 3 -1.94 69.70 -29.66
CA ARG A 3 -1.94 69.57 -28.20
C ARG A 3 -2.38 68.25 -27.56
N CYS A 4 -1.52 67.97 -26.71
CA CYS A 4 -1.67 67.63 -25.28
C CYS A 4 -1.70 66.12 -24.95
N GLY A 5 -0.74 65.69 -24.48
CA GLY A 5 -0.08 65.08 -23.38
C GLY A 5 -0.99 64.65 -22.24
N ARG A 6 -0.91 63.41 -21.83
CA ARG A 6 -0.91 63.04 -20.40
C ARG A 6 -0.26 61.66 -20.22
N LYS A 7 0.87 61.66 -19.53
CA LYS A 7 1.46 60.51 -18.91
C LYS A 7 0.54 60.04 -17.79
N THR A 8 0.16 58.77 -17.76
CA THR A 8 -0.33 58.15 -16.55
C THR A 8 0.53 56.90 -16.26
N ASP A 9 1.33 57.08 -15.25
CA ASP A 9 2.06 56.09 -14.53
C ASP A 9 1.05 55.14 -13.85
N SER A 10 1.08 53.85 -14.15
CA SER A 10 0.34 52.85 -13.38
C SER A 10 1.22 51.65 -13.14
N ARG A 11 2.09 51.80 -12.13
CA ARG A 11 2.70 50.67 -11.45
C ARG A 11 1.63 49.95 -10.64
N THR A 12 1.04 48.91 -11.18
CA THR A 12 0.32 47.92 -10.37
C THR A 12 1.17 46.66 -10.30
N GLY A 13 1.97 46.61 -9.23
CA GLY A 13 2.80 45.46 -8.92
C GLY A 13 1.95 44.22 -8.62
N ASP A 14 2.19 43.20 -9.38
CA ASP A 14 1.64 41.85 -9.16
C ASP A 14 2.14 41.29 -7.82
N ARG A 15 1.31 41.39 -6.79
CA ARG A 15 1.55 40.84 -5.44
C ARG A 15 1.00 39.39 -5.28
N ARG A 16 0.61 38.70 -6.36
CA ARG A 16 0.01 37.35 -6.25
C ARG A 16 1.01 36.21 -6.38
N GLY A 17 2.24 36.42 -6.81
CA GLY A 17 3.24 35.39 -7.03
C GLY A 17 4.01 34.90 -5.80
N ARG A 18 3.86 35.52 -4.62
CA ARG A 18 4.68 35.18 -3.44
C ARG A 18 4.00 34.40 -2.31
N ARG A 19 2.74 34.00 -2.48
CA ARG A 19 2.01 33.22 -1.44
C ARG A 19 2.04 31.72 -1.63
N SER A 20 2.34 31.19 -2.81
CA SER A 20 2.43 29.74 -3.06
C SER A 20 3.71 29.11 -2.48
N SER A 21 4.84 29.82 -2.56
CA SER A 21 6.14 29.28 -2.11
C SER A 21 6.32 29.17 -0.59
N ARG A 22 5.40 29.70 0.22
CA ARG A 22 5.44 29.58 1.69
C ARG A 22 4.59 28.44 2.24
N ARG A 23 3.63 27.90 1.46
CA ARG A 23 2.86 26.70 1.87
C ARG A 23 3.66 25.43 1.65
N ASP A 24 4.43 25.34 0.57
CA ASP A 24 5.23 24.15 0.25
C ASP A 24 6.44 23.94 1.19
N ARG A 25 6.84 24.98 1.96
CA ARG A 25 7.93 24.87 2.95
C ARG A 25 7.50 24.41 4.35
N LYS A 26 6.21 24.16 4.61
CA LYS A 26 5.71 23.69 5.92
C LYS A 26 5.38 22.19 5.98
N GLU A 27 5.41 21.46 4.86
CA GLU A 27 5.19 20.00 4.86
C GLU A 27 6.43 19.16 5.22
N GLY A 28 7.58 19.77 5.43
CA GLY A 28 8.74 19.13 6.01
C GLY A 28 8.68 19.11 7.54
N SER A 29 7.69 18.47 8.16
CA SER A 29 7.79 18.13 9.57
C SER A 29 9.04 17.24 9.73
N ARG A 30 10.04 17.69 10.53
CA ARG A 30 11.24 16.90 10.77
C ARG A 30 10.81 15.51 11.21
N LEU A 31 11.13 14.51 10.37
CA LEU A 31 10.87 13.11 10.67
C LEU A 31 11.39 12.81 12.08
N ASN A 32 10.54 12.19 12.92
CA ASN A 32 10.93 11.84 14.29
C ASN A 32 12.18 10.95 14.24
N ALA A 33 13.18 11.25 15.06
CA ALA A 33 14.46 10.51 15.10
C ALA A 33 14.28 9.00 15.25
N HIS A 34 13.26 8.56 16.01
CA HIS A 34 12.92 7.15 16.18
C HIS A 34 12.44 6.52 14.86
N THR A 35 11.50 7.17 14.17
CA THR A 35 11.00 6.71 12.86
C THR A 35 12.13 6.70 11.83
N LYS A 36 12.93 7.78 11.78
CA LYS A 36 14.07 7.86 10.88
C LYS A 36 15.04 6.69 11.07
N ALA A 37 15.44 6.42 12.30
CA ALA A 37 16.35 5.32 12.60
C ALA A 37 15.79 3.95 12.16
N ILE A 38 14.48 3.72 12.34
CA ILE A 38 13.82 2.48 11.87
C ILE A 38 13.90 2.39 10.35
N LEU A 39 13.57 3.46 9.61
CA LEU A 39 13.61 3.48 8.14
C LEU A 39 15.04 3.31 7.61
N ASP A 40 16.02 4.00 8.18
CA ASP A 40 17.43 3.87 7.81
C ASP A 40 17.91 2.40 7.95
N GLN A 41 17.48 1.69 8.99
CA GLN A 41 17.80 0.28 9.19
C GLN A 41 17.07 -0.66 8.22
N LEU A 42 15.81 -0.38 7.92
CA LEU A 42 15.04 -1.14 6.93
C LEU A 42 15.66 -0.98 5.55
N ASP A 43 16.01 0.24 5.15
CA ASP A 43 16.66 0.54 3.87
C ASP A 43 18.03 -0.13 3.76
N ALA A 44 18.83 -0.09 4.83
CA ALA A 44 20.15 -0.73 4.86
C ALA A 44 20.07 -2.26 4.71
N HIS A 45 19.00 -2.89 5.24
CA HIS A 45 18.85 -4.36 5.24
C HIS A 45 18.13 -4.90 4.01
N TYR A 46 17.12 -4.21 3.51
CA TYR A 46 16.22 -4.68 2.45
C TYR A 46 16.33 -3.88 1.16
N GLY A 47 17.08 -2.78 1.17
CA GLY A 47 17.14 -1.87 0.03
C GLY A 47 15.88 -1.02 -0.13
N ARG A 48 15.83 -0.26 -1.23
CA ARG A 48 14.72 0.64 -1.58
C ARG A 48 14.03 0.23 -2.88
N GLU A 49 14.14 -1.01 -3.27
CA GLU A 49 13.48 -1.51 -4.47
C GLU A 49 12.02 -1.85 -4.21
N TYR A 50 11.16 -1.45 -5.15
CA TYR A 50 9.74 -1.79 -5.13
C TYR A 50 9.56 -3.20 -5.69
N ILE A 51 9.21 -4.16 -4.83
CA ILE A 51 8.98 -5.54 -5.22
C ILE A 51 7.50 -5.86 -5.01
N CYS A 52 6.80 -6.20 -6.09
CA CYS A 52 5.49 -6.82 -6.01
C CYS A 52 5.67 -8.34 -6.06
N TYR A 53 5.17 -9.06 -5.05
CA TYR A 53 5.28 -10.52 -4.98
C TYR A 53 4.28 -11.26 -5.88
N LEU A 54 3.27 -10.56 -6.39
CA LEU A 54 2.28 -11.10 -7.32
C LEU A 54 2.71 -10.80 -8.76
N ASN A 55 2.83 -11.84 -9.59
CA ASN A 55 3.18 -11.70 -11.00
C ASN A 55 2.03 -11.03 -11.77
N HIS A 56 2.36 -9.99 -12.54
CA HIS A 56 1.40 -9.24 -13.34
C HIS A 56 2.13 -8.46 -14.44
N GLU A 57 1.46 -8.20 -15.53
CA GLU A 57 1.93 -7.37 -16.64
C GLU A 57 1.22 -6.01 -16.69
N ASN A 58 0.03 -5.94 -16.07
CA ASN A 58 -0.83 -4.76 -16.13
C ASN A 58 -1.73 -4.63 -14.88
N ALA A 59 -2.52 -3.57 -14.83
CA ALA A 59 -3.33 -3.21 -13.66
C ALA A 59 -4.42 -4.25 -13.34
N TRP A 60 -5.14 -4.76 -14.32
CA TRP A 60 -6.23 -5.71 -14.07
C TRP A 60 -5.70 -7.08 -13.64
N GLN A 61 -4.54 -7.52 -14.15
CA GLN A 61 -3.89 -8.74 -13.68
C GLN A 61 -3.50 -8.62 -12.21
N LEU A 62 -2.90 -7.49 -11.80
CA LEU A 62 -2.58 -7.27 -10.40
C LEU A 62 -3.83 -7.20 -9.52
N LEU A 63 -4.90 -6.58 -10.01
CA LEU A 63 -6.17 -6.49 -9.28
C LEU A 63 -6.73 -7.89 -9.00
N ILE A 64 -6.86 -8.74 -10.03
CA ILE A 64 -7.36 -10.11 -9.90
C ILE A 64 -6.42 -10.94 -9.02
N ALA A 65 -5.10 -10.88 -9.24
CA ALA A 65 -4.13 -11.59 -8.41
C ALA A 65 -4.23 -11.18 -6.94
N THR A 66 -4.44 -9.88 -6.66
CA THR A 66 -4.62 -9.38 -5.29
C THR A 66 -5.94 -9.87 -4.67
N MET A 67 -7.02 -9.95 -5.43
CA MET A 67 -8.28 -10.54 -4.97
C MET A 67 -8.10 -12.03 -4.65
N LEU A 68 -7.35 -12.76 -5.47
CA LEU A 68 -7.02 -14.18 -5.24
C LEU A 68 -6.10 -14.38 -4.04
N SER A 69 -5.27 -13.41 -3.67
CA SER A 69 -4.34 -13.51 -2.53
C SER A 69 -5.02 -13.42 -1.16
N ALA A 70 -6.31 -13.09 -1.10
CA ALA A 70 -7.06 -13.11 0.15
C ALA A 70 -7.01 -14.50 0.81
N GLN A 71 -6.35 -14.62 1.97
CA GLN A 71 -6.10 -15.86 2.71
C GLN A 71 -5.40 -16.96 1.86
N CYS A 72 -4.57 -16.55 0.90
CA CYS A 72 -3.77 -17.43 0.06
C CYS A 72 -2.33 -16.88 -0.04
N THR A 73 -1.36 -17.76 -0.23
CA THR A 73 0.03 -17.36 -0.41
C THR A 73 0.27 -16.82 -1.82
N ASP A 74 1.14 -15.81 -1.94
CA ASP A 74 1.50 -15.22 -3.24
C ASP A 74 2.04 -16.29 -4.21
N ALA A 75 2.86 -17.22 -3.72
CA ALA A 75 3.37 -18.33 -4.53
C ALA A 75 2.25 -19.19 -5.13
N ARG A 76 1.21 -19.51 -4.35
CA ARG A 76 0.06 -20.27 -4.84
C ARG A 76 -0.73 -19.46 -5.87
N VAL A 77 -0.94 -18.19 -5.62
CA VAL A 77 -1.61 -17.29 -6.57
C VAL A 77 -0.84 -17.24 -7.89
N ASN A 78 0.47 -17.05 -7.85
CA ASN A 78 1.31 -16.98 -9.05
C ASN A 78 1.28 -18.26 -9.89
N ILE A 79 1.14 -19.45 -9.25
CA ILE A 79 0.96 -20.71 -9.97
C ILE A 79 -0.38 -20.70 -10.71
N VAL A 80 -1.46 -20.30 -10.04
CA VAL A 80 -2.82 -20.32 -10.61
C VAL A 80 -2.96 -19.26 -11.71
N THR A 81 -2.47 -18.04 -11.48
CA THR A 81 -2.63 -16.92 -12.42
C THR A 81 -1.88 -17.12 -13.74
N LYS A 82 -0.82 -17.93 -13.74
CA LYS A 82 -0.07 -18.25 -14.96
C LYS A 82 -0.97 -18.85 -16.05
N ASP A 83 -1.78 -19.81 -15.69
CA ASP A 83 -2.68 -20.47 -16.65
C ASP A 83 -4.00 -19.69 -16.78
N LEU A 84 -4.44 -19.07 -15.69
CA LEU A 84 -5.68 -18.29 -15.65
C LEU A 84 -5.66 -17.11 -16.62
N PHE A 85 -4.57 -16.34 -16.67
CA PHE A 85 -4.44 -15.19 -17.57
C PHE A 85 -4.23 -15.55 -19.04
N VAL A 86 -3.81 -16.79 -19.32
CA VAL A 86 -3.82 -17.32 -20.69
C VAL A 86 -5.25 -17.67 -21.11
N LYS A 87 -6.03 -18.27 -20.21
CA LYS A 87 -7.42 -18.68 -20.46
C LYS A 87 -8.37 -17.48 -20.54
N TYR A 88 -8.17 -16.48 -19.69
CA TYR A 88 -8.95 -15.24 -19.62
C TYR A 88 -8.02 -14.04 -19.89
N PRO A 89 -7.76 -13.70 -21.17
CA PRO A 89 -6.69 -12.76 -21.52
C PRO A 89 -7.08 -11.27 -21.37
N SER A 90 -8.31 -10.97 -20.94
CA SER A 90 -8.80 -9.59 -20.80
C SER A 90 -9.84 -9.45 -19.69
N VAL A 91 -10.18 -8.22 -19.33
CA VAL A 91 -11.25 -7.89 -18.38
C VAL A 91 -12.61 -8.38 -18.91
N GLU A 92 -12.85 -8.25 -20.22
CA GLU A 92 -14.06 -8.76 -20.89
C GLU A 92 -14.19 -10.26 -20.73
N ALA A 93 -13.10 -11.01 -20.97
CA ALA A 93 -13.10 -12.47 -20.84
C ALA A 93 -13.47 -12.92 -19.40
N PHE A 94 -13.02 -12.19 -18.37
CA PHE A 94 -13.44 -12.44 -16.99
C PHE A 94 -14.88 -11.99 -16.72
N ALA A 95 -15.35 -10.91 -17.34
CA ALA A 95 -16.72 -10.42 -17.18
C ALA A 95 -17.77 -11.40 -17.74
N GLU A 96 -17.39 -12.13 -18.80
CA GLU A 96 -18.22 -13.11 -19.50
C GLU A 96 -17.97 -14.57 -19.05
N ALA A 97 -17.03 -14.78 -18.12
CA ALA A 97 -16.63 -16.11 -17.66
C ALA A 97 -17.81 -16.90 -17.07
N ASP A 98 -17.90 -18.20 -17.37
CA ASP A 98 -18.81 -19.08 -16.65
C ASP A 98 -18.36 -19.22 -15.19
N LEU A 99 -19.30 -18.98 -14.28
CA LEU A 99 -19.02 -18.97 -12.85
C LEU A 99 -18.46 -20.30 -12.36
N LYS A 100 -19.01 -21.43 -12.82
CA LYS A 100 -18.59 -22.76 -12.36
C LYS A 100 -17.21 -23.11 -12.90
N GLU A 101 -16.94 -22.73 -14.12
CA GLU A 101 -15.64 -22.93 -14.75
C GLU A 101 -14.56 -22.10 -14.04
N LEU A 102 -14.80 -20.80 -13.81
CA LEU A 102 -13.87 -19.96 -13.07
C LEU A 102 -13.65 -20.45 -11.64
N GLU A 103 -14.69 -20.95 -10.96
CA GLU A 103 -14.57 -21.58 -9.63
C GLU A 103 -13.60 -22.75 -9.63
N GLN A 104 -13.63 -23.60 -10.67
CA GLN A 104 -12.70 -24.73 -10.79
C GLN A 104 -11.27 -24.27 -11.04
N ASP A 105 -11.08 -23.29 -11.93
CA ASP A 105 -9.77 -22.77 -12.28
C ASP A 105 -9.05 -22.15 -11.07
N ILE A 106 -9.78 -21.40 -10.22
CA ILE A 106 -9.21 -20.73 -9.05
C ILE A 106 -9.33 -21.52 -7.74
N ARG A 107 -9.87 -22.74 -7.78
CA ARG A 107 -10.10 -23.60 -6.61
C ARG A 107 -8.87 -23.73 -5.70
N PRO A 108 -7.61 -23.85 -6.20
CA PRO A 108 -6.43 -23.97 -5.36
C PRO A 108 -6.14 -22.75 -4.48
N THR A 109 -6.79 -21.58 -4.74
CA THR A 109 -6.60 -20.36 -3.96
C THR A 109 -7.46 -20.31 -2.69
N GLY A 110 -8.39 -21.25 -2.50
CA GLY A 110 -9.36 -21.26 -1.38
C GLY A 110 -10.42 -20.17 -1.49
N PHE A 111 -11.54 -20.35 -0.78
CA PHE A 111 -12.69 -19.42 -0.82
C PHE A 111 -13.18 -19.08 -2.25
N TYR A 112 -12.98 -20.00 -3.17
CA TYR A 112 -13.10 -19.81 -4.60
C TYR A 112 -14.51 -19.40 -5.05
N HIS A 113 -15.57 -19.84 -4.41
CA HIS A 113 -16.94 -19.44 -4.73
C HIS A 113 -17.15 -17.93 -4.61
N ASN A 114 -16.72 -17.34 -3.48
CA ASN A 114 -16.84 -15.89 -3.27
C ASN A 114 -15.85 -15.12 -4.16
N LYS A 115 -14.64 -15.66 -4.36
CA LYS A 115 -13.64 -15.04 -5.23
C LYS A 115 -14.10 -14.99 -6.67
N ALA A 116 -14.61 -16.10 -7.24
CA ALA A 116 -15.10 -16.15 -8.61
C ALA A 116 -16.24 -15.14 -8.84
N LYS A 117 -17.26 -15.15 -7.94
CA LYS A 117 -18.35 -14.18 -8.01
C LYS A 117 -17.86 -12.73 -8.00
N ASN A 118 -16.95 -12.42 -7.08
CA ASN A 118 -16.41 -11.07 -6.95
C ASN A 118 -15.55 -10.68 -8.16
N ILE A 119 -14.75 -11.58 -8.72
CA ILE A 119 -13.92 -11.31 -9.90
C ILE A 119 -14.83 -11.00 -11.11
N ILE A 120 -15.81 -11.85 -11.39
CA ILE A 120 -16.76 -11.61 -12.50
C ILE A 120 -17.47 -10.27 -12.30
N ALA A 121 -18.06 -10.03 -11.13
CA ALA A 121 -18.78 -8.79 -10.85
C ALA A 121 -17.86 -7.55 -10.89
N CYS A 122 -16.61 -7.67 -10.44
CA CYS A 122 -15.60 -6.63 -10.54
C CYS A 122 -15.30 -6.29 -12.00
N CYS A 123 -15.05 -7.29 -12.84
CA CYS A 123 -14.77 -7.10 -14.26
C CYS A 123 -15.99 -6.53 -15.01
N GLN A 124 -17.20 -7.02 -14.73
CA GLN A 124 -18.44 -6.44 -15.29
C GLN A 124 -18.58 -4.96 -14.91
N ARG A 125 -18.25 -4.59 -13.68
CA ARG A 125 -18.32 -3.20 -13.23
C ARG A 125 -17.22 -2.33 -13.86
N LEU A 126 -16.00 -2.87 -14.05
CA LEU A 126 -14.94 -2.19 -14.80
C LEU A 126 -15.37 -1.91 -16.23
N MET A 127 -15.97 -2.90 -16.92
CA MET A 127 -16.51 -2.71 -18.27
C MET A 127 -17.58 -1.63 -18.30
N ALA A 128 -18.54 -1.67 -17.38
CA ALA A 128 -19.68 -0.78 -17.39
C ALA A 128 -19.35 0.68 -17.05
N LEU A 129 -18.40 0.91 -16.13
CA LEU A 129 -18.12 2.25 -15.58
C LEU A 129 -16.77 2.84 -16.03
N HIS A 130 -15.82 1.99 -16.41
CA HIS A 130 -14.45 2.40 -16.69
C HIS A 130 -13.93 1.89 -18.05
N GLY A 131 -14.81 1.36 -18.91
CA GLY A 131 -14.42 0.85 -20.23
C GLY A 131 -13.38 -0.29 -20.20
N GLY A 132 -13.35 -1.07 -19.11
CA GLY A 132 -12.38 -2.14 -18.89
C GLY A 132 -11.07 -1.69 -18.22
N GLU A 133 -10.88 -0.40 -18.02
CA GLU A 133 -9.68 0.14 -17.38
C GLU A 133 -9.79 0.13 -15.85
N VAL A 134 -8.68 -0.08 -15.17
CA VAL A 134 -8.62 -0.03 -13.69
C VAL A 134 -8.43 1.42 -13.25
N PRO A 135 -9.35 2.00 -12.45
CA PRO A 135 -9.22 3.37 -11.99
C PRO A 135 -8.09 3.54 -10.96
N SER A 136 -7.55 4.77 -10.81
CA SER A 136 -6.52 5.09 -9.82
C SER A 136 -7.08 5.65 -8.50
N GLY A 137 -8.32 6.11 -8.49
CA GLY A 137 -8.98 6.70 -7.33
C GLY A 137 -9.32 5.66 -6.26
N LEU A 138 -9.06 6.00 -4.98
CA LEU A 138 -9.35 5.09 -3.87
C LEU A 138 -10.84 4.77 -3.78
N GLU A 139 -11.70 5.77 -3.93
CA GLU A 139 -13.17 5.62 -3.87
C GLU A 139 -13.68 4.75 -5.01
N GLU A 140 -13.19 4.99 -6.23
CA GLU A 140 -13.56 4.21 -7.42
C GLU A 140 -13.14 2.75 -7.28
N LEU A 141 -11.90 2.49 -6.82
CA LEU A 141 -11.40 1.14 -6.57
C LEU A 141 -12.21 0.42 -5.49
N THR A 142 -12.51 1.09 -4.37
CA THR A 142 -13.26 0.46 -3.28
C THR A 142 -14.75 0.27 -3.58
N ALA A 143 -15.28 0.93 -4.61
CA ALA A 143 -16.62 0.68 -5.13
C ALA A 143 -16.72 -0.60 -5.99
N LEU A 144 -15.59 -1.19 -6.39
CA LEU A 144 -15.57 -2.44 -7.15
C LEU A 144 -15.87 -3.64 -6.24
N PRO A 145 -16.68 -4.61 -6.70
CA PRO A 145 -16.99 -5.82 -5.94
C PRO A 145 -15.72 -6.59 -5.52
N GLY A 146 -15.62 -6.93 -4.24
CA GLY A 146 -14.48 -7.68 -3.70
C GLY A 146 -13.19 -6.88 -3.53
N VAL A 147 -13.20 -5.58 -3.80
CA VAL A 147 -12.05 -4.68 -3.64
C VAL A 147 -12.20 -3.86 -2.36
N GLY A 148 -11.46 -4.26 -1.34
CA GLY A 148 -11.36 -3.49 -0.09
C GLY A 148 -10.24 -2.45 -0.15
N ARG A 149 -10.19 -1.59 0.88
CA ARG A 149 -9.17 -0.52 1.02
C ARG A 149 -7.74 -1.03 0.87
N LYS A 150 -7.42 -2.20 1.46
CA LYS A 150 -6.09 -2.82 1.30
C LYS A 150 -5.77 -3.12 -0.16
N THR A 151 -6.68 -3.78 -0.88
CA THR A 151 -6.52 -4.11 -2.30
C THR A 151 -6.37 -2.84 -3.14
N ALA A 152 -7.22 -1.84 -2.90
CA ALA A 152 -7.13 -0.56 -3.58
C ALA A 152 -5.76 0.13 -3.39
N ASN A 153 -5.24 0.15 -2.15
CA ASN A 153 -3.93 0.73 -1.87
C ASN A 153 -2.78 -0.07 -2.51
N VAL A 154 -2.90 -1.40 -2.64
CA VAL A 154 -1.92 -2.21 -3.40
C VAL A 154 -1.89 -1.79 -4.87
N ILE A 155 -3.06 -1.64 -5.50
CA ILE A 155 -3.16 -1.22 -6.91
C ILE A 155 -2.61 0.19 -7.09
N ARG A 156 -3.04 1.14 -6.26
CA ARG A 156 -2.57 2.53 -6.31
C ARG A 156 -1.06 2.63 -6.19
N GLY A 157 -0.48 1.91 -5.25
CA GLY A 157 0.96 1.95 -5.01
C GLY A 157 1.77 1.28 -6.12
N ASN A 158 1.39 0.08 -6.55
CA ASN A 158 2.22 -0.71 -7.47
C ASN A 158 2.02 -0.34 -8.94
N ILE A 159 0.82 0.06 -9.34
CA ILE A 159 0.51 0.40 -10.74
C ILE A 159 0.61 1.90 -10.99
N PHE A 160 -0.03 2.70 -10.13
CA PHE A 160 -0.15 4.14 -10.37
C PHE A 160 0.93 4.96 -9.64
N HIS A 161 1.79 4.30 -8.86
CA HIS A 161 2.85 4.94 -8.05
C HIS A 161 2.31 6.04 -7.13
N GLU A 162 1.02 5.96 -6.80
CA GLU A 162 0.38 6.85 -5.85
C GLU A 162 0.80 6.48 -4.42
N PRO A 163 1.37 7.41 -3.66
CA PRO A 163 1.76 7.14 -2.28
C PRO A 163 0.59 6.56 -1.48
N SER A 164 0.73 5.32 -1.04
CA SER A 164 -0.31 4.61 -0.28
C SER A 164 0.31 3.70 0.76
N VAL A 165 -0.28 3.67 1.95
CA VAL A 165 0.15 2.77 3.02
C VAL A 165 -0.75 1.54 3.01
N VAL A 166 -0.17 0.38 2.71
CA VAL A 166 -0.89 -0.89 2.75
C VAL A 166 -0.76 -1.51 4.14
N VAL A 167 -1.86 -1.62 4.87
CA VAL A 167 -1.86 -2.22 6.21
C VAL A 167 -2.37 -3.65 6.14
N ASP A 168 -1.43 -4.59 6.18
CA ASP A 168 -1.71 -6.01 6.34
C ASP A 168 -1.48 -6.46 7.80
N THR A 169 -1.57 -7.76 8.04
CA THR A 169 -1.34 -8.33 9.38
C THR A 169 0.08 -8.13 9.89
N HIS A 170 1.09 -8.11 8.99
CA HIS A 170 2.48 -7.85 9.35
C HIS A 170 2.69 -6.38 9.69
N VAL A 171 2.23 -5.47 8.82
CA VAL A 171 2.35 -4.02 9.03
C VAL A 171 1.67 -3.62 10.33
N LYS A 172 0.41 -4.02 10.55
CA LYS A 172 -0.31 -3.73 11.80
C LYS A 172 0.47 -4.19 13.04
N ARG A 173 0.85 -5.45 13.06
CA ARG A 173 1.51 -6.08 14.21
C ARG A 173 2.90 -5.49 14.48
N ILE A 174 3.71 -5.33 13.45
CA ILE A 174 5.10 -4.91 13.60
C ILE A 174 5.20 -3.41 13.86
N SER A 175 4.41 -2.57 13.21
CA SER A 175 4.36 -1.13 13.49
C SER A 175 3.97 -0.83 14.94
N LYS A 176 3.04 -1.63 15.49
CA LYS A 176 2.68 -1.55 16.91
C LYS A 176 3.85 -1.95 17.82
N LYS A 177 4.58 -3.03 17.49
CA LYS A 177 5.79 -3.45 18.23
C LYS A 177 6.91 -2.41 18.18
N LEU A 178 7.10 -1.77 17.03
CA LEU A 178 8.07 -0.69 16.85
C LEU A 178 7.63 0.61 17.55
N GLY A 179 6.35 0.74 17.89
CA GLY A 179 5.77 1.91 18.56
C GLY A 179 5.51 3.07 17.61
N LEU A 180 5.29 2.77 16.32
CA LEU A 180 4.88 3.74 15.30
C LEU A 180 3.37 3.97 15.30
N THR A 181 2.60 3.04 15.86
CA THR A 181 1.15 3.16 16.09
C THR A 181 0.77 2.51 17.42
N LYS A 182 -0.39 2.89 17.95
CA LYS A 182 -1.05 2.24 19.10
C LYS A 182 -2.35 1.56 18.70
N GLU A 183 -2.83 1.84 17.50
CA GLU A 183 -4.12 1.40 16.99
C GLU A 183 -4.13 -0.09 16.61
N ASP A 184 -5.31 -0.68 16.65
CA ASP A 184 -5.58 -2.06 16.23
C ASP A 184 -6.50 -2.14 15.02
N ASP A 185 -7.22 -1.07 14.71
CA ASP A 185 -8.01 -0.94 13.50
C ASP A 185 -7.09 -0.63 12.30
N PRO A 186 -7.16 -1.41 11.20
CA PRO A 186 -6.25 -1.24 10.06
C PRO A 186 -6.30 0.15 9.41
N GLU A 187 -7.48 0.76 9.33
CA GLU A 187 -7.64 2.09 8.74
C GLU A 187 -7.03 3.17 9.63
N LYS A 188 -7.22 3.07 10.94
CA LYS A 188 -6.57 3.98 11.89
C LYS A 188 -5.07 3.83 11.88
N VAL A 189 -4.56 2.58 11.78
CA VAL A 189 -3.12 2.31 11.62
C VAL A 189 -2.58 2.96 10.36
N GLU A 190 -3.30 2.87 9.22
CA GLU A 190 -2.93 3.53 7.97
C GLU A 190 -2.77 5.04 8.18
N TYR A 191 -3.78 5.70 8.76
CA TYR A 191 -3.72 7.14 9.02
C TYR A 191 -2.63 7.56 10.01
N GLU A 192 -2.33 6.74 11.04
CA GLU A 192 -1.21 7.03 11.94
C GLU A 192 0.13 6.86 11.23
N LEU A 193 0.31 5.83 10.42
CA LEU A 193 1.53 5.62 9.65
C LEU A 193 1.75 6.73 8.61
N MET A 194 0.70 7.18 7.94
CA MET A 194 0.79 8.32 7.00
C MET A 194 1.27 9.62 7.66
N LYS A 195 1.05 9.80 8.97
CA LYS A 195 1.55 10.98 9.72
C LYS A 195 3.01 10.88 10.11
N VAL A 196 3.53 9.67 10.34
CA VAL A 196 4.87 9.45 10.87
C VAL A 196 5.89 8.98 9.83
N LEU A 197 5.43 8.43 8.69
CA LEU A 197 6.28 8.01 7.59
C LEU A 197 6.33 9.09 6.51
N PRO A 198 7.48 9.34 5.87
CA PRO A 198 7.55 10.19 4.69
C PRO A 198 6.87 9.49 3.49
N LYS A 199 6.28 10.27 2.59
CA LYS A 199 5.48 9.76 1.47
C LYS A 199 6.24 8.80 0.55
N ASP A 200 7.53 9.03 0.35
CA ASP A 200 8.42 8.18 -0.45
C ASP A 200 8.70 6.79 0.17
N HIS A 201 8.33 6.59 1.44
CA HIS A 201 8.44 5.30 2.12
C HIS A 201 7.11 4.57 2.31
N TRP A 202 5.97 5.13 1.95
CA TRP A 202 4.68 4.52 2.24
C TRP A 202 4.53 3.11 1.64
N ILE A 203 4.85 2.98 0.34
CA ILE A 203 4.80 1.68 -0.36
C ILE A 203 5.96 0.79 0.12
N LEU A 204 7.16 1.37 0.18
CA LEU A 204 8.39 0.67 0.52
C LEU A 204 8.33 0.07 1.93
N TYR A 205 7.81 0.83 2.90
CA TYR A 205 7.62 0.37 4.27
C TYR A 205 6.79 -0.91 4.35
N ASN A 206 5.70 -1.00 3.58
CA ASN A 206 4.89 -2.21 3.51
C ASN A 206 5.72 -3.43 3.07
N ILE A 207 6.48 -3.30 1.98
CA ILE A 207 7.31 -4.37 1.41
C ILE A 207 8.37 -4.83 2.43
N GLN A 208 9.09 -3.89 3.03
CA GLN A 208 10.14 -4.16 4.01
C GLN A 208 9.59 -4.81 5.28
N ILE A 209 8.43 -4.36 5.78
CA ILE A 209 7.79 -4.92 6.98
C ILE A 209 7.20 -6.30 6.72
N ILE A 210 6.67 -6.57 5.53
CA ILE A 210 6.25 -7.93 5.15
C ILE A 210 7.44 -8.87 5.14
N THR A 211 8.55 -8.46 4.53
CA THR A 211 9.80 -9.24 4.50
C THR A 211 10.31 -9.51 5.90
N LEU A 212 10.40 -8.50 6.75
CA LEU A 212 10.76 -8.64 8.17
C LEU A 212 9.83 -9.61 8.92
N GLY A 213 8.53 -9.51 8.65
CA GLY A 213 7.51 -10.35 9.28
C GLY A 213 7.56 -11.81 8.85
N ARG A 214 7.97 -12.07 7.61
CA ARG A 214 8.11 -13.44 7.06
C ARG A 214 9.43 -14.10 7.48
N THR A 215 10.50 -13.33 7.68
CA THR A 215 11.85 -13.86 7.94
C THR A 215 12.23 -13.84 9.42
N ILE A 216 12.12 -12.71 10.08
CA ILE A 216 12.65 -12.47 11.43
C ILE A 216 11.53 -12.28 12.46
N CYS A 217 10.65 -11.28 12.25
CA CYS A 217 9.60 -10.93 13.23
C CYS A 217 8.36 -11.82 13.04
N LYS A 218 8.52 -13.14 13.09
CA LYS A 218 7.44 -14.12 12.92
C LYS A 218 6.46 -14.12 14.10
N ALA A 219 5.20 -14.44 13.84
CA ALA A 219 4.23 -14.73 14.88
C ALA A 219 4.06 -16.25 14.99
N PRO A 220 3.87 -16.81 16.20
CA PRO A 220 3.88 -16.12 17.49
C PRO A 220 5.28 -15.84 18.05
N THR A 221 6.33 -16.50 17.54
CA THR A 221 7.68 -16.49 18.10
C THR A 221 8.67 -15.73 17.23
N PRO A 222 8.90 -14.43 17.49
CA PRO A 222 9.86 -13.64 16.74
C PRO A 222 11.31 -13.97 17.13
N LYS A 223 12.19 -13.99 16.13
CA LYS A 223 13.63 -14.21 16.29
C LYS A 223 14.34 -12.91 16.67
N CYS A 224 14.08 -12.39 17.87
CA CYS A 224 14.60 -11.09 18.30
C CYS A 224 16.13 -11.05 18.41
N GLY A 225 16.80 -12.16 18.64
CA GLY A 225 18.28 -12.24 18.68
C GLY A 225 18.92 -11.99 17.31
N GLU A 226 18.20 -12.22 16.22
CA GLU A 226 18.66 -11.99 14.84
C GLU A 226 18.19 -10.61 14.29
N CYS A 227 17.39 -9.85 15.09
CA CYS A 227 16.69 -8.67 14.59
C CYS A 227 17.54 -7.39 14.70
N PHE A 228 17.79 -6.76 13.56
CA PHE A 228 18.52 -5.50 13.49
C PHE A 228 17.77 -4.28 14.06
N LEU A 229 16.46 -4.41 14.35
CA LEU A 229 15.61 -3.34 14.89
C LEU A 229 15.47 -3.39 16.44
N THR A 230 16.15 -4.27 17.15
CA THR A 230 15.98 -4.42 18.61
C THR A 230 16.26 -3.13 19.37
N GLY A 231 17.24 -2.31 18.93
CA GLY A 231 17.57 -1.02 19.53
C GLY A 231 16.43 0.01 19.46
N TRP A 232 15.50 -0.16 18.53
CA TRP A 232 14.35 0.75 18.32
C TRP A 232 12.99 0.08 18.57
N CYS A 233 12.96 -1.25 18.79
CA CYS A 233 11.71 -1.98 19.03
C CYS A 233 11.21 -1.79 20.46
N LYS A 234 10.14 -1.02 20.64
CA LYS A 234 9.55 -0.74 21.97
C LYS A 234 9.05 -2.00 22.69
N ASP A 235 8.50 -2.97 21.92
CA ASP A 235 8.07 -4.26 22.50
C ASP A 235 9.26 -5.04 23.06
N TYR A 236 10.37 -5.15 22.31
CA TYR A 236 11.57 -5.82 22.77
C TYR A 236 12.16 -5.15 24.01
N GLN A 237 12.36 -3.84 23.97
CA GLN A 237 12.88 -3.08 25.10
C GLN A 237 12.02 -3.22 26.38
N SER A 238 10.69 -3.22 26.21
CA SER A 238 9.75 -3.42 27.31
C SER A 238 9.89 -4.81 27.94
N ARG A 239 10.06 -5.85 27.11
CA ARG A 239 10.28 -7.23 27.59
C ARG A 239 11.60 -7.36 28.35
N GLN A 240 12.68 -6.81 27.81
CA GLN A 240 14.00 -6.82 28.50
C GLN A 240 13.97 -6.11 29.85
N LYS A 241 13.28 -4.97 29.95
CA LYS A 241 13.10 -4.27 31.24
C LYS A 241 12.30 -5.09 32.25
N LYS A 242 11.30 -5.86 31.81
CA LYS A 242 10.53 -6.75 32.71
C LYS A 242 11.36 -7.94 33.18
N GLU A 243 12.16 -8.53 32.31
CA GLU A 243 13.05 -9.65 32.63
C GLU A 243 14.16 -9.23 33.64
N SER A 244 14.77 -8.07 33.45
CA SER A 244 15.78 -7.54 34.36
C SER A 244 15.21 -7.20 35.77
N ARG A 245 13.93 -6.82 35.85
CA ARG A 245 13.24 -6.59 37.13
C ARG A 245 12.86 -7.87 37.86
N LYS A 246 12.68 -8.99 37.16
CA LYS A 246 12.37 -10.29 37.77
C LYS A 246 13.63 -11.00 38.33
N LYS A 247 14.81 -10.58 37.85
CA LYS A 247 16.09 -11.13 38.29
C LYS A 247 16.72 -10.36 39.50
N LYS A 248 16.09 -9.26 39.88
CA LYS A 248 16.38 -8.50 41.10
C LYS A 248 15.37 -8.83 42.19
#